data_40f619e46523bb191e9c4f576bd4a82c
#
_entry.id   40f619e46523bb191e9c4f576bd4a82c
#
_cell.length_a   1.000
_cell.length_b   1.000
_cell.length_c   1.000
_cell.angle_alpha   90.00
_cell.angle_beta   90.00
_cell.angle_gamma   90.00
#
_symmetry.space_group_name_H-M   'P 1'
#
loop_
_entity.id
_entity.type
_entity.pdbx_description
1 polymer ?
#
loop_
_entity_poly.entity_id
_entity_poly.type
_entity_poly.pdbx_seq_one_letter_code
_entity_poly.pdbx_strand_id
1 'polypeptide(L)'
;MKYLHLKTIFVALLMFAAGEASAQWAVGMRGGCNSTTISRSSAGRIDESYSAQSGMEFGVQGRYTITPWLSVRANVSFMQRNHRMDRNLNYLDKVYTIHANNYLMLPVEADFSFGGTRIRGHMLAGGYGGYWLSEKRKGTTYWMTDYNIYFDDFDEQREFDESDQRFCAGLALGAALSYTFNPHWELALDALYYYDLTSHHRGYEHLADPRYLNTISLNLNILYNF
;
A
#
# COMPACT_ATOMS: atom_id res chain seq x y z
N MET A 1 -4.10 37.31 10.18
CA MET A 1 -3.96 37.43 8.70
C MET A 1 -3.53 36.10 8.00
N LYS A 2 -2.67 35.23 8.55
CA LYS A 2 -2.22 33.98 7.91
C LYS A 2 -3.33 32.98 7.57
N TYR A 3 -4.40 32.89 8.35
CA TYR A 3 -5.51 31.94 8.10
C TYR A 3 -6.52 32.40 7.04
N LEU A 4 -6.51 33.67 6.67
CA LEU A 4 -7.40 34.20 5.63
C LEU A 4 -6.94 33.73 4.25
N HIS A 5 -5.63 33.72 3.99
CA HIS A 5 -5.06 33.26 2.73
C HIS A 5 -5.26 31.75 2.50
N LEU A 6 -5.20 30.94 3.56
CA LEU A 6 -5.43 29.48 3.43
C LEU A 6 -6.88 29.17 3.06
N LYS A 7 -7.84 29.88 3.66
CA LYS A 7 -9.27 29.76 3.31
C LYS A 7 -9.55 30.22 1.87
N THR A 8 -8.90 31.32 1.44
CA THR A 8 -9.07 31.85 0.06
C THR A 8 -8.49 30.89 -0.97
N ILE A 9 -7.33 30.28 -0.69
CA ILE A 9 -6.73 29.25 -1.56
C ILE A 9 -7.62 28.01 -1.64
N PHE A 10 -8.19 27.56 -0.52
CA PHE A 10 -9.09 26.41 -0.48
C PHE A 10 -10.41 26.66 -1.23
N VAL A 11 -10.99 27.86 -1.09
CA VAL A 11 -12.18 28.30 -1.83
C VAL A 11 -11.87 28.48 -3.30
N ALA A 12 -10.71 29.03 -3.68
CA ALA A 12 -10.28 29.15 -5.06
C ALA A 12 -10.06 27.75 -5.72
N LEU A 13 -9.48 26.79 -4.99
CA LEU A 13 -9.36 25.40 -5.45
C LEU A 13 -10.73 24.75 -5.65
N LEU A 14 -11.69 25.00 -4.76
CA LEU A 14 -13.07 24.52 -4.88
C LEU A 14 -13.80 25.17 -6.05
N MET A 15 -13.61 26.49 -6.30
CA MET A 15 -14.22 27.18 -7.44
C MET A 15 -13.58 26.77 -8.79
N PHE A 16 -12.28 26.44 -8.81
CA PHE A 16 -11.64 25.89 -10.02
C PHE A 16 -12.15 24.48 -10.33
N ALA A 17 -12.56 23.71 -9.32
CA ALA A 17 -13.21 22.41 -9.50
C ALA A 17 -14.68 22.49 -9.96
N ALA A 18 -15.34 23.64 -9.81
CA ALA A 18 -16.77 23.83 -10.13
C ALA A 18 -17.05 24.36 -11.55
N GLY A 19 -16.02 24.74 -12.31
CA GLY A 19 -16.16 25.29 -13.67
C GLY A 19 -16.13 24.19 -14.73
N GLU A 20 -17.29 23.89 -15.33
CA GLU A 20 -17.48 23.11 -16.57
C GLU A 20 -16.90 21.69 -16.65
N ALA A 21 -16.89 20.94 -15.55
CA ALA A 21 -16.14 19.68 -15.45
C ALA A 21 -17.02 18.44 -15.23
N SER A 22 -18.28 18.44 -15.62
CA SER A 22 -19.19 17.31 -15.33
C SER A 22 -18.75 15.99 -15.98
N ALA A 23 -18.04 16.02 -17.11
CA ALA A 23 -17.59 14.83 -17.83
C ALA A 23 -16.14 14.40 -17.49
N GLN A 24 -15.48 15.05 -16.53
CA GLN A 24 -14.06 14.83 -16.24
C GLN A 24 -13.82 14.05 -14.95
N TRP A 25 -14.82 13.90 -14.10
CA TRP A 25 -14.71 13.23 -12.82
C TRP A 25 -15.30 11.82 -12.88
N ALA A 26 -14.59 10.91 -12.25
CA ALA A 26 -15.10 9.60 -11.91
C ALA A 26 -14.79 9.30 -10.44
N VAL A 27 -15.75 8.65 -9.77
CA VAL A 27 -15.58 8.20 -8.39
C VAL A 27 -15.98 6.74 -8.32
N GLY A 28 -15.25 5.97 -7.52
CA GLY A 28 -15.52 4.53 -7.45
C GLY A 28 -15.00 3.89 -6.18
N MET A 29 -15.25 2.59 -6.12
CA MET A 29 -14.75 1.72 -5.06
C MET A 29 -13.73 0.76 -5.65
N ARG A 30 -12.75 0.40 -4.83
CA ARG A 30 -11.77 -0.61 -5.18
C ARG A 30 -11.68 -1.67 -4.10
N GLY A 31 -11.37 -2.89 -4.51
CA GLY A 31 -11.09 -3.98 -3.58
C GLY A 31 -10.25 -5.05 -4.26
N GLY A 32 -9.38 -5.67 -3.50
CA GLY A 32 -8.48 -6.67 -4.05
C GLY A 32 -7.63 -7.38 -3.04
N CYS A 33 -6.63 -8.05 -3.54
CA CYS A 33 -5.64 -8.76 -2.76
C CYS A 33 -4.24 -8.24 -3.10
N ASN A 34 -3.34 -8.39 -2.15
CA ASN A 34 -1.95 -8.03 -2.34
C ASN A 34 -1.02 -9.11 -1.79
N SER A 35 0.24 -9.03 -2.16
CA SER A 35 1.32 -9.84 -1.63
C SER A 35 2.48 -8.92 -1.29
N THR A 36 2.93 -8.96 -0.04
CA THR A 36 3.97 -8.07 0.47
C THR A 36 5.18 -8.87 0.92
N THR A 37 6.36 -8.39 0.56
CA THR A 37 7.65 -8.91 1.03
C THR A 37 8.49 -7.81 1.66
N ILE A 38 9.39 -8.17 2.56
CA ILE A 38 10.39 -7.27 3.11
C ILE A 38 11.68 -7.35 2.29
N SER A 39 12.20 -6.18 1.91
CA SER A 39 13.57 -6.01 1.45
C SER A 39 14.42 -5.47 2.59
N ARG A 40 15.50 -6.19 2.91
CA ARG A 40 16.45 -5.86 3.97
C ARG A 40 17.88 -6.03 3.47
N SER A 41 18.81 -5.27 3.99
CA SER A 41 20.25 -5.43 3.67
C SER A 41 20.76 -6.81 4.03
N SER A 42 21.65 -7.37 3.21
CA SER A 42 22.23 -8.71 3.41
C SER A 42 23.07 -8.83 4.69
N ALA A 43 23.65 -7.72 5.17
CA ALA A 43 24.49 -7.70 6.37
C ALA A 43 23.73 -8.00 7.68
N GLY A 44 22.40 -7.82 7.69
CA GLY A 44 21.55 -8.10 8.85
C GLY A 44 20.80 -9.43 8.79
N ARG A 45 21.06 -10.28 7.79
CA ARG A 45 20.36 -11.57 7.60
C ARG A 45 21.14 -12.73 8.19
N ILE A 46 21.40 -12.70 9.48
CA ILE A 46 21.95 -13.87 10.17
C ILE A 46 20.76 -14.70 10.64
N ASP A 47 20.58 -15.89 10.05
CA ASP A 47 19.59 -16.91 10.41
C ASP A 47 18.10 -16.47 10.27
N GLU A 48 17.81 -15.45 9.46
CA GLU A 48 16.43 -15.01 9.17
C GLU A 48 16.13 -15.07 7.68
N SER A 49 14.98 -15.63 7.31
CA SER A 49 14.42 -15.56 5.96
C SER A 49 13.05 -14.91 5.98
N TYR A 50 12.76 -14.12 4.93
CA TYR A 50 11.49 -13.41 4.80
C TYR A 50 10.75 -13.94 3.61
N SER A 51 9.47 -14.25 3.80
CA SER A 51 8.57 -14.70 2.74
C SER A 51 7.37 -13.78 2.62
N ALA A 52 6.89 -13.68 1.38
CA ALA A 52 5.72 -12.88 1.06
C ALA A 52 4.46 -13.48 1.70
N GLN A 53 3.59 -12.62 2.21
CA GLN A 53 2.27 -12.99 2.71
C GLN A 53 1.18 -12.20 2.01
N SER A 54 0.02 -12.85 1.85
CA SER A 54 -1.16 -12.24 1.26
C SER A 54 -1.83 -11.28 2.24
N GLY A 55 -2.41 -10.21 1.70
CA GLY A 55 -3.25 -9.26 2.39
C GLY A 55 -4.43 -8.84 1.54
N MET A 56 -5.30 -8.03 2.10
CA MET A 56 -6.45 -7.45 1.41
C MET A 56 -6.30 -5.94 1.28
N GLU A 57 -6.89 -5.39 0.24
CA GLU A 57 -7.02 -3.95 0.03
C GLU A 57 -8.46 -3.59 -0.29
N PHE A 58 -8.99 -2.52 0.30
CA PHE A 58 -10.26 -1.93 -0.06
C PHE A 58 -10.25 -0.43 0.18
N GLY A 59 -10.97 0.31 -0.66
CA GLY A 59 -10.97 1.75 -0.57
C GLY A 59 -11.88 2.43 -1.58
N VAL A 60 -11.70 3.74 -1.65
CA VAL A 60 -12.39 4.61 -2.60
C VAL A 60 -11.38 5.26 -3.54
N GLN A 61 -11.81 5.50 -4.76
CA GLN A 61 -10.99 6.06 -5.83
C GLN A 61 -11.67 7.25 -6.45
N GLY A 62 -10.91 8.32 -6.68
CA GLY A 62 -11.28 9.43 -7.53
C GLY A 62 -10.37 9.48 -8.75
N ARG A 63 -10.90 9.78 -9.92
CA ARG A 63 -10.15 10.02 -11.16
C ARG A 63 -10.61 11.34 -11.78
N TYR A 64 -9.64 12.14 -12.16
CA TYR A 64 -9.86 13.38 -12.91
C TYR A 64 -9.21 13.28 -14.27
N THR A 65 -9.97 13.35 -15.34
CA THR A 65 -9.49 13.26 -16.71
C THR A 65 -9.06 14.66 -17.21
N ILE A 66 -7.79 14.82 -17.51
CA ILE A 66 -7.21 16.07 -18.00
C ILE A 66 -7.30 16.13 -19.54
N THR A 67 -6.96 15.01 -20.18
CA THR A 67 -7.04 14.83 -21.62
C THR A 67 -7.59 13.44 -21.94
N PRO A 68 -8.00 13.13 -23.17
CA PRO A 68 -8.49 11.79 -23.52
C PRO A 68 -7.51 10.63 -23.23
N TRP A 69 -6.21 10.93 -23.07
CA TRP A 69 -5.16 9.94 -22.82
C TRP A 69 -4.48 10.10 -21.47
N LEU A 70 -4.77 11.17 -20.70
CA LEU A 70 -4.14 11.47 -19.42
C LEU A 70 -5.18 11.82 -18.37
N SER A 71 -5.16 11.10 -17.26
CA SER A 71 -5.94 11.36 -16.06
C SER A 71 -5.03 11.39 -14.83
N VAL A 72 -5.50 11.99 -13.75
CA VAL A 72 -4.93 11.86 -12.41
C VAL A 72 -5.87 11.02 -11.58
N ARG A 73 -5.33 10.03 -10.91
CA ARG A 73 -6.05 9.10 -10.04
C ARG A 73 -5.54 9.23 -8.62
N ALA A 74 -6.45 9.33 -7.66
CA ALA A 74 -6.13 9.34 -6.24
C ALA A 74 -7.02 8.32 -5.52
N ASN A 75 -6.42 7.57 -4.61
CA ASN A 75 -7.14 6.55 -3.85
C ASN A 75 -6.94 6.79 -2.35
N VAL A 76 -7.95 6.42 -1.56
CA VAL A 76 -7.82 6.25 -0.12
C VAL A 76 -8.20 4.81 0.18
N SER A 77 -7.25 4.01 0.64
CA SER A 77 -7.49 2.59 0.87
C SER A 77 -6.94 2.12 2.20
N PHE A 78 -7.65 1.18 2.80
CA PHE A 78 -7.13 0.32 3.84
C PHE A 78 -6.41 -0.85 3.18
N MET A 79 -5.15 -1.09 3.55
CA MET A 79 -4.32 -2.13 2.97
C MET A 79 -3.63 -2.94 4.06
N GLN A 80 -3.73 -4.26 3.98
CA GLN A 80 -2.96 -5.17 4.82
C GLN A 80 -1.65 -5.53 4.10
N ARG A 81 -0.51 -5.16 4.68
CA ARG A 81 0.83 -5.44 4.13
C ARG A 81 1.52 -6.46 5.02
N ASN A 82 1.17 -7.73 4.80
CA ASN A 82 1.61 -8.83 5.65
C ASN A 82 2.92 -9.44 5.14
N HIS A 83 3.75 -9.91 6.06
CA HIS A 83 4.96 -10.67 5.73
C HIS A 83 5.23 -11.72 6.81
N ARG A 84 6.02 -12.73 6.44
CA ARG A 84 6.43 -13.79 7.35
C ARG A 84 7.94 -13.76 7.50
N MET A 85 8.41 -13.93 8.73
CA MET A 85 9.79 -14.11 9.10
C MET A 85 9.96 -15.54 9.63
N ASP A 86 10.85 -16.31 9.02
CA ASP A 86 11.26 -17.64 9.47
C ASP A 86 12.68 -17.56 10.03
N ARG A 87 12.94 -18.20 11.16
CA ARG A 87 14.29 -18.33 11.73
C ARG A 87 14.90 -19.66 11.33
N ASN A 88 15.99 -19.60 10.55
CA ASN A 88 16.71 -20.78 10.05
C ASN A 88 17.86 -21.17 11.02
N LEU A 89 17.54 -21.44 12.25
CA LEU A 89 18.49 -22.03 13.18
C LEU A 89 18.47 -23.54 12.98
N ASN A 90 19.62 -24.18 12.79
CA ASN A 90 19.82 -25.60 12.43
C ASN A 90 19.02 -26.65 13.25
N TYR A 91 18.37 -26.23 14.34
CA TYR A 91 17.55 -27.10 15.22
C TYR A 91 16.15 -26.54 15.48
N LEU A 92 15.74 -25.43 14.82
CA LEU A 92 14.53 -24.66 15.16
C LEU A 92 13.69 -24.31 13.93
N ASP A 93 13.51 -25.24 12.99
CA ASP A 93 12.75 -25.06 11.74
C ASP A 93 11.27 -24.71 11.97
N LYS A 94 10.79 -24.72 13.22
CA LYS A 94 9.40 -24.41 13.57
C LYS A 94 9.18 -22.97 14.04
N VAL A 95 10.25 -22.17 14.18
CA VAL A 95 10.12 -20.81 14.70
C VAL A 95 9.84 -19.83 13.56
N TYR A 96 8.65 -19.26 13.59
CA TYR A 96 8.24 -18.26 12.60
C TYR A 96 7.38 -17.18 13.24
N THR A 97 7.33 -16.02 12.60
CA THR A 97 6.45 -14.91 12.96
C THR A 97 5.77 -14.36 11.70
N ILE A 98 4.45 -14.31 11.73
CA ILE A 98 3.65 -13.61 10.72
C ILE A 98 3.33 -12.24 11.27
N HIS A 99 3.71 -11.21 10.51
CA HIS A 99 3.42 -9.82 10.79
C HIS A 99 2.23 -9.39 9.93
N ALA A 100 1.09 -9.16 10.57
CA ALA A 100 -0.10 -8.62 9.92
C ALA A 100 -0.16 -7.11 10.17
N ASN A 101 0.22 -6.33 9.15
CA ASN A 101 0.35 -4.88 9.22
C ASN A 101 -0.81 -4.21 8.50
N ASN A 102 -1.53 -3.32 9.17
CA ASN A 102 -2.64 -2.57 8.62
C ASN A 102 -2.22 -1.12 8.36
N TYR A 103 -2.47 -0.64 7.14
CA TYR A 103 -2.13 0.70 6.68
C TYR A 103 -3.35 1.44 6.15
N LEU A 104 -3.35 2.75 6.34
CA LEU A 104 -4.14 3.68 5.54
C LEU A 104 -3.22 4.20 4.43
N MET A 105 -3.58 3.97 3.16
CA MET A 105 -2.76 4.33 1.99
C MET A 105 -3.44 5.43 1.19
N LEU A 106 -2.62 6.34 0.66
CA LEU A 106 -3.02 7.43 -0.22
C LEU A 106 -2.11 7.48 -1.45
N PRO A 107 -2.28 6.59 -2.43
CA PRO A 107 -1.61 6.71 -3.71
C PRO A 107 -2.22 7.81 -4.59
N VAL A 108 -1.34 8.55 -5.29
CA VAL A 108 -1.69 9.52 -6.32
C VAL A 108 -0.88 9.19 -7.56
N GLU A 109 -1.56 8.94 -8.67
CA GLU A 109 -0.98 8.36 -9.88
C GLU A 109 -1.41 9.15 -11.12
N ALA A 110 -0.47 9.36 -12.04
CA ALA A 110 -0.79 9.68 -13.42
C ALA A 110 -1.27 8.40 -14.12
N ASP A 111 -2.38 8.49 -14.82
CA ASP A 111 -3.04 7.40 -15.52
C ASP A 111 -3.02 7.71 -17.03
N PHE A 112 -2.17 6.99 -17.74
CA PHE A 112 -2.02 7.10 -19.21
C PHE A 112 -2.89 6.04 -19.87
N SER A 113 -4.00 6.47 -20.48
CA SER A 113 -4.97 5.56 -21.09
C SER A 113 -4.82 5.49 -22.61
N PHE A 114 -4.98 4.29 -23.17
CA PHE A 114 -4.90 3.99 -24.59
C PHE A 114 -5.92 2.91 -24.98
N GLY A 115 -6.30 2.90 -26.24
CA GLY A 115 -7.22 1.88 -26.77
C GLY A 115 -8.54 2.46 -27.27
N GLY A 116 -9.59 1.63 -27.22
CA GLY A 116 -10.91 1.95 -27.77
C GLY A 116 -11.83 2.65 -26.77
N THR A 117 -13.09 2.82 -27.18
CA THR A 117 -14.13 3.45 -26.35
C THR A 117 -14.69 2.53 -25.27
N ARG A 118 -14.70 1.21 -25.50
CA ARG A 118 -15.24 0.21 -24.55
C ARG A 118 -14.15 -0.45 -23.72
N ILE A 119 -13.02 -0.79 -24.35
CA ILE A 119 -11.89 -1.43 -23.67
C ILE A 119 -10.70 -0.47 -23.76
N ARG A 120 -10.12 -0.15 -22.61
CA ARG A 120 -8.93 0.73 -22.50
C ARG A 120 -7.86 0.06 -21.64
N GLY A 121 -6.63 0.16 -22.12
CA GLY A 121 -5.45 -0.13 -21.33
C GLY A 121 -4.97 1.13 -20.63
N HIS A 122 -4.37 0.97 -19.46
CA HIS A 122 -3.84 2.06 -18.65
C HIS A 122 -2.43 1.73 -18.18
N MET A 123 -1.56 2.72 -18.20
CA MET A 123 -0.26 2.70 -17.52
C MET A 123 -0.31 3.69 -16.37
N LEU A 124 0.06 3.24 -15.20
CA LEU A 124 -0.07 3.96 -13.94
C LEU A 124 1.31 4.23 -13.37
N ALA A 125 1.59 5.49 -13.02
CA ALA A 125 2.84 5.88 -12.40
C ALA A 125 2.61 7.04 -11.43
N GLY A 126 3.12 6.91 -10.22
CA GLY A 126 2.93 7.94 -9.21
C GLY A 126 3.68 7.68 -7.92
N GLY A 127 3.22 8.37 -6.89
CA GLY A 127 3.73 8.20 -5.54
C GLY A 127 2.60 7.88 -4.57
N TYR A 128 2.96 7.45 -3.39
CA TYR A 128 2.01 7.24 -2.31
C TYR A 128 2.56 7.68 -0.97
N GLY A 129 1.66 8.08 -0.11
CA GLY A 129 1.86 8.19 1.32
C GLY A 129 1.01 7.15 2.04
N GLY A 130 1.47 6.69 3.20
CA GLY A 130 0.71 5.76 4.00
C GLY A 130 0.99 5.94 5.48
N TYR A 131 0.05 5.49 6.30
CA TYR A 131 0.16 5.53 7.74
C TYR A 131 -0.11 4.16 8.34
N TRP A 132 0.83 3.66 9.12
CA TRP A 132 0.77 2.36 9.79
C TRP A 132 -0.17 2.44 10.99
N LEU A 133 -1.32 1.79 10.89
CA LEU A 133 -2.39 1.84 11.87
C LEU A 133 -2.17 0.88 13.04
N SER A 134 -1.84 -0.37 12.72
CA SER A 134 -1.67 -1.44 13.71
C SER A 134 -0.84 -2.59 13.17
N GLU A 135 -0.22 -3.35 14.08
CA GLU A 135 0.48 -4.60 13.79
C GLU A 135 -0.02 -5.69 14.73
N LYS A 136 -0.36 -6.83 14.14
CA LYS A 136 -0.64 -8.06 14.86
C LYS A 136 0.43 -9.09 14.53
N ARG A 137 1.00 -9.73 15.55
CA ARG A 137 2.02 -10.76 15.42
C ARG A 137 1.46 -12.10 15.83
N LYS A 138 1.65 -13.10 14.98
CA LYS A 138 1.27 -14.47 15.26
C LYS A 138 2.39 -15.40 14.84
N GLY A 139 2.70 -16.38 15.66
CA GLY A 139 3.74 -17.32 15.32
C GLY A 139 4.05 -18.30 16.43
N THR A 140 5.18 -18.99 16.26
CA THR A 140 5.73 -19.92 17.24
C THR A 140 7.09 -19.40 17.68
N THR A 141 7.26 -19.24 18.98
CA THR A 141 8.55 -18.94 19.63
C THR A 141 9.09 -20.18 20.32
N TYR A 142 10.32 -20.10 20.81
CA TYR A 142 10.91 -21.17 21.61
C TYR A 142 11.57 -20.62 22.87
N TRP A 143 11.63 -21.45 23.88
CA TRP A 143 12.45 -21.24 25.05
C TRP A 143 13.19 -22.54 25.42
N MET A 144 14.38 -22.40 26.01
CA MET A 144 15.27 -23.50 26.30
C MET A 144 15.47 -23.63 27.81
N THR A 145 15.46 -24.86 28.27
CA THR A 145 16.02 -25.25 29.58
C THR A 145 17.29 -26.07 29.33
N ASP A 146 18.05 -26.38 30.38
CA ASP A 146 19.32 -27.13 30.30
C ASP A 146 19.21 -28.48 29.55
N TYR A 147 18.00 -29.02 29.44
CA TYR A 147 17.75 -30.36 28.89
C TYR A 147 16.73 -30.42 27.76
N ASN A 148 15.90 -29.39 27.54
CA ASN A 148 14.81 -29.45 26.58
C ASN A 148 14.55 -28.11 25.88
N ILE A 149 14.05 -28.19 24.63
CA ILE A 149 13.54 -27.08 23.86
C ILE A 149 12.02 -27.18 23.83
N TYR A 150 11.35 -26.11 24.18
CA TYR A 150 9.90 -25.99 24.20
C TYR A 150 9.48 -24.97 23.17
N PHE A 151 8.35 -25.19 22.50
CA PHE A 151 7.76 -24.30 21.52
C PHE A 151 6.42 -23.80 22.06
N ASP A 152 6.20 -22.48 21.95
CA ASP A 152 4.98 -21.83 22.38
C ASP A 152 4.41 -20.99 21.24
N ASP A 153 3.12 -21.11 21.01
CA ASP A 153 2.40 -20.29 20.04
C ASP A 153 1.94 -18.99 20.69
N PHE A 154 2.11 -17.89 19.98
CA PHE A 154 1.67 -16.58 20.42
C PHE A 154 0.81 -15.88 19.36
N ASP A 155 -0.12 -15.07 19.84
CA ASP A 155 -0.98 -14.20 19.03
C ASP A 155 -1.19 -12.90 19.81
N GLU A 156 -0.46 -11.86 19.44
CA GLU A 156 -0.42 -10.61 20.20
C GLU A 156 -0.56 -9.38 19.27
N GLN A 157 -1.16 -8.32 19.80
CA GLN A 157 -1.13 -7.01 19.16
C GLN A 157 0.10 -6.27 19.68
N ARG A 158 0.95 -5.84 18.74
CA ARG A 158 2.14 -5.05 19.08
C ARG A 158 1.75 -3.61 19.39
N GLU A 159 2.29 -3.07 20.46
CA GLU A 159 2.30 -1.64 20.72
C GLU A 159 3.46 -0.98 19.96
N PHE A 160 3.20 0.20 19.41
CA PHE A 160 4.22 1.00 18.73
C PHE A 160 5.13 1.68 19.75
N ASP A 161 6.41 1.75 19.45
CA ASP A 161 7.41 2.46 20.21
C ASP A 161 7.99 3.67 19.44
N GLU A 162 8.87 4.45 20.07
CA GLU A 162 9.48 5.64 19.47
C GLU A 162 10.39 5.33 18.28
N SER A 163 10.86 4.09 18.16
CA SER A 163 11.70 3.61 17.05
C SER A 163 10.89 3.28 15.80
N ASP A 164 9.57 3.18 15.90
CA ASP A 164 8.70 2.84 14.79
C ASP A 164 8.42 4.04 13.89
N GLN A 165 8.72 3.90 12.61
CA GLN A 165 8.36 4.86 11.59
C GLN A 165 6.96 4.54 11.06
N ARG A 166 5.94 5.21 11.61
CA ARG A 166 4.54 4.96 11.23
C ARG A 166 4.15 5.57 9.89
N PHE A 167 4.86 6.59 9.42
CA PHE A 167 4.64 7.17 8.10
C PHE A 167 5.50 6.46 7.08
N CYS A 168 4.89 6.01 5.99
CA CYS A 168 5.59 5.46 4.84
C CYS A 168 5.28 6.28 3.58
N ALA A 169 6.24 6.33 2.68
CA ALA A 169 6.10 6.94 1.37
C ALA A 169 6.93 6.17 0.34
N GLY A 170 6.48 6.19 -0.90
CA GLY A 170 7.14 5.46 -1.95
C GLY A 170 6.58 5.75 -3.35
N LEU A 171 6.97 4.91 -4.29
CA LEU A 171 6.53 4.95 -5.67
C LEU A 171 5.47 3.87 -5.91
N ALA A 172 4.48 4.20 -6.75
CA ALA A 172 3.47 3.28 -7.24
C ALA A 172 3.56 3.22 -8.76
N LEU A 173 3.72 2.01 -9.31
CA LEU A 173 3.79 1.76 -10.74
C LEU A 173 2.85 0.60 -11.08
N GLY A 174 2.17 0.67 -12.24
CA GLY A 174 1.27 -0.41 -12.60
C GLY A 174 0.64 -0.28 -13.96
N ALA A 175 -0.27 -1.22 -14.20
CA ALA A 175 -1.10 -1.25 -15.39
C ALA A 175 -2.53 -1.63 -15.02
N ALA A 176 -3.49 -1.18 -15.84
CA ALA A 176 -4.88 -1.56 -15.67
C ALA A 176 -5.54 -1.83 -17.03
N LEU A 177 -6.62 -2.59 -16.98
CA LEU A 177 -7.51 -2.81 -18.09
C LEU A 177 -8.92 -2.43 -17.64
N SER A 178 -9.57 -1.53 -18.37
CA SER A 178 -10.93 -1.12 -18.06
C SER A 178 -11.92 -1.49 -19.17
N TYR A 179 -13.15 -1.73 -18.74
CA TYR A 179 -14.30 -1.99 -19.60
C TYR A 179 -15.45 -1.04 -19.24
N THR A 180 -15.88 -0.24 -20.21
CA THR A 180 -17.00 0.71 -20.06
C THR A 180 -18.29 0.04 -20.53
N PHE A 181 -19.19 -0.24 -19.59
CA PHE A 181 -20.51 -0.86 -19.88
C PHE A 181 -21.46 0.12 -20.56
N ASN A 182 -21.48 1.34 -20.03
CA ASN A 182 -22.27 2.45 -20.51
C ASN A 182 -21.55 3.77 -20.20
N PRO A 183 -22.01 4.94 -20.64
CA PRO A 183 -21.31 6.21 -20.42
C PRO A 183 -20.94 6.51 -18.95
N HIS A 184 -21.70 5.95 -18.00
CA HIS A 184 -21.54 6.24 -16.57
C HIS A 184 -20.76 5.15 -15.80
N TRP A 185 -20.76 3.90 -16.25
CA TRP A 185 -20.17 2.81 -15.47
C TRP A 185 -18.99 2.15 -16.16
N GLU A 186 -17.91 2.06 -15.42
CA GLU A 186 -16.65 1.45 -15.84
C GLU A 186 -16.21 0.43 -14.78
N LEU A 187 -15.79 -0.73 -15.24
CA LEU A 187 -15.10 -1.75 -14.45
C LEU A 187 -13.63 -1.78 -14.87
N ALA A 188 -12.72 -1.74 -13.90
CA ALA A 188 -11.30 -1.83 -14.18
C ALA A 188 -10.63 -2.88 -13.29
N LEU A 189 -9.71 -3.63 -13.87
CA LEU A 189 -8.78 -4.50 -13.16
C LEU A 189 -7.40 -3.83 -13.21
N ASP A 190 -6.80 -3.57 -12.06
CA ASP A 190 -5.45 -3.01 -11.98
C ASP A 190 -4.47 -3.93 -11.24
N ALA A 191 -3.21 -3.87 -11.67
CA ALA A 191 -2.07 -4.47 -11.01
C ALA A 191 -1.07 -3.35 -10.69
N LEU A 192 -0.77 -3.17 -9.40
CA LEU A 192 0.09 -2.11 -8.89
C LEU A 192 1.26 -2.70 -8.11
N TYR A 193 2.44 -2.12 -8.30
CA TYR A 193 3.62 -2.38 -7.52
C TYR A 193 3.96 -1.14 -6.68
N TYR A 194 3.98 -1.32 -5.36
CA TYR A 194 4.35 -0.31 -4.39
C TYR A 194 5.79 -0.55 -3.93
N TYR A 195 6.65 0.43 -4.16
CA TYR A 195 8.05 0.43 -3.77
C TYR A 195 8.28 1.47 -2.66
N ASP A 196 8.56 1.00 -1.43
CA ASP A 196 8.82 1.88 -0.29
C ASP A 196 10.16 2.61 -0.45
N LEU A 197 10.15 3.92 -0.23
CA LEU A 197 11.34 4.77 -0.13
C LEU A 197 11.69 5.06 1.34
N THR A 198 10.75 4.91 2.25
CA THR A 198 10.93 5.13 3.69
C THR A 198 11.13 3.80 4.42
N SER A 199 12.07 3.76 5.35
CA SER A 199 12.27 2.59 6.22
C SER A 199 11.21 2.56 7.34
N HIS A 200 10.75 1.36 7.70
CA HIS A 200 9.83 1.14 8.83
C HIS A 200 10.47 1.31 10.21
N HIS A 201 11.79 1.38 10.26
CA HIS A 201 12.54 1.54 11.49
C HIS A 201 13.38 2.82 11.43
N ARG A 202 13.29 3.64 12.48
CA ARG A 202 14.22 4.73 12.70
C ARG A 202 15.49 4.12 13.30
N GLY A 203 16.50 3.85 12.46
CA GLY A 203 17.78 3.35 12.95
C GLY A 203 18.50 4.40 13.79
N TYR A 204 19.13 3.98 14.87
CA TYR A 204 20.22 4.74 15.48
C TYR A 204 21.40 4.80 14.49
N GLU A 205 22.06 5.94 14.34
CA GLU A 205 22.99 6.35 13.27
C GLU A 205 24.05 5.34 12.83
N HIS A 206 24.35 4.28 13.58
CA HIS A 206 25.42 3.32 13.26
C HIS A 206 24.97 1.85 13.16
N LEU A 207 23.70 1.53 13.44
CA LEU A 207 23.15 0.18 13.38
C LEU A 207 21.83 0.11 12.61
N ALA A 208 21.62 1.06 11.69
CA ALA A 208 20.41 1.11 10.89
C ALA A 208 20.35 -0.09 9.94
N ASP A 209 19.43 -0.99 10.21
CA ASP A 209 19.02 -2.05 9.31
C ASP A 209 17.73 -1.63 8.61
N PRO A 210 17.82 -0.93 7.47
CA PRO A 210 16.66 -0.39 6.80
C PRO A 210 15.77 -1.51 6.27
N ARG A 211 14.48 -1.44 6.57
CA ARG A 211 13.46 -2.40 6.17
C ARG A 211 12.44 -1.72 5.28
N TYR A 212 12.32 -2.20 4.05
CA TYR A 212 11.38 -1.68 3.06
C TYR A 212 10.36 -2.75 2.71
N LEU A 213 9.08 -2.38 2.67
CA LEU A 213 8.01 -3.26 2.24
C LEU A 213 7.74 -3.04 0.75
N ASN A 214 7.88 -4.09 -0.03
CA ASN A 214 7.49 -4.08 -1.44
C ASN A 214 6.20 -4.88 -1.59
N THR A 215 5.20 -4.29 -2.23
CA THR A 215 3.87 -4.88 -2.34
C THR A 215 3.42 -4.93 -3.78
N ILE A 216 2.95 -6.09 -4.23
CA ILE A 216 2.19 -6.25 -5.47
C ILE A 216 0.72 -6.35 -5.08
N SER A 217 -0.13 -5.53 -5.70
CA SER A 217 -1.57 -5.50 -5.46
C SER A 217 -2.33 -5.75 -6.76
N LEU A 218 -3.39 -6.54 -6.69
CA LEU A 218 -4.33 -6.79 -7.78
C LEU A 218 -5.72 -6.37 -7.31
N ASN A 219 -6.33 -5.38 -7.97
CA ASN A 219 -7.58 -4.79 -7.53
C ASN A 219 -8.62 -4.74 -8.65
N LEU A 220 -9.86 -4.95 -8.27
CA LEU A 220 -11.04 -4.69 -9.07
C LEU A 220 -11.63 -3.34 -8.64
N ASN A 221 -11.91 -2.48 -9.62
CA ASN A 221 -12.45 -1.15 -9.40
C ASN A 221 -13.78 -1.00 -10.15
N ILE A 222 -14.77 -0.39 -9.51
CA ILE A 222 -16.02 0.01 -10.13
C ILE A 222 -16.11 1.53 -10.03
N LEU A 223 -16.18 2.21 -11.18
CA LEU A 223 -16.17 3.67 -11.26
C LEU A 223 -17.49 4.16 -11.87
N TYR A 224 -17.95 5.27 -11.34
CA TYR A 224 -19.05 6.06 -11.91
C TYR A 224 -18.48 7.35 -12.50
N ASN A 225 -18.68 7.55 -13.80
CA ASN A 225 -18.30 8.74 -14.54
C ASN A 225 -19.48 9.72 -14.57
N PHE A 226 -19.22 10.97 -14.22
CA PHE A 226 -20.22 12.03 -14.21
C PHE A 226 -20.44 12.65 -15.58
#